data_89888964fa035af0280916bfc8a66792
#
_entry.id   89888964fa035af0280916bfc8a66792
#
_cell.length_a   1.000
_cell.length_b   1.000
_cell.length_c   1.000
_cell.angle_alpha   90.00
_cell.angle_beta   90.00
_cell.angle_gamma   90.00
#
_symmetry.space_group_name_H-M   'P 1'
#
loop_
_entity.id
_entity.type
_entity.pdbx_description
1 polymer ?
#
loop_
_entity_poly.entity_id
_entity_poly.type
_entity_poly.pdbx_seq_one_letter_code
_entity_poly.pdbx_strand_id
1 'polypeptide(L)'
;MADSKRLLADALTGLMECKPLDQVRVAEIASAAGVSKQTFYHHFSDKYHLREYCFRDMFAAPFERMGTLAPFDECYIEFLQLCHQRKTFLRNAFTSQDVNSLYRVMHRALRDAFGARVRVRGVLDEGEMGFCLDFFSKGCAGCTRHWFDQGMDFEDAELVGLIRQCIPVGVARYFE
;
A
#
# COMPACT_ATOMS: atom_id res chain seq x y z
N MET A 1 -24.40 12.50 -7.98
CA MET A 1 -24.48 11.90 -6.64
C MET A 1 -23.06 11.63 -6.19
N ALA A 2 -22.66 12.11 -5.00
CA ALA A 2 -21.34 11.76 -4.46
C ALA A 2 -21.22 10.24 -4.34
N ASP A 3 -20.09 9.68 -4.75
CA ASP A 3 -19.85 8.25 -4.65
C ASP A 3 -19.80 7.84 -3.17
N SER A 4 -20.76 7.05 -2.73
CA SER A 4 -20.87 6.60 -1.33
C SER A 4 -19.59 5.89 -0.86
N LYS A 5 -18.84 5.24 -1.75
CA LYS A 5 -17.54 4.65 -1.41
C LYS A 5 -16.54 5.72 -1.01
N ARG A 6 -16.50 6.84 -1.74
CA ARG A 6 -15.59 7.94 -1.45
C ARG A 6 -15.95 8.61 -0.13
N LEU A 7 -17.23 8.87 0.13
CA LEU A 7 -17.68 9.43 1.41
C LEU A 7 -17.30 8.54 2.60
N LEU A 8 -17.46 7.23 2.47
CA LEU A 8 -17.06 6.26 3.49
C LEU A 8 -15.54 6.24 3.70
N ALA A 9 -14.76 6.33 2.63
CA ALA A 9 -13.30 6.36 2.70
C ALA A 9 -12.80 7.65 3.40
N ASP A 10 -13.35 8.79 3.02
CA ASP A 10 -13.01 10.08 3.63
C ASP A 10 -13.38 10.11 5.11
N ALA A 11 -14.56 9.56 5.47
CA ALA A 11 -15.00 9.43 6.86
C ALA A 11 -14.07 8.53 7.69
N LEU A 12 -13.68 7.36 7.16
CA LEU A 12 -12.74 6.47 7.87
C LEU A 12 -11.38 7.13 8.04
N THR A 13 -10.87 7.75 6.99
CA THR A 13 -9.58 8.47 7.03
C THR A 13 -9.58 9.54 8.10
N GLY A 14 -10.63 10.38 8.15
CA GLY A 14 -10.78 11.41 9.17
C GLY A 14 -10.85 10.85 10.60
N LEU A 15 -11.59 9.75 10.81
CA LEU A 15 -11.64 9.09 12.11
C LEU A 15 -10.28 8.50 12.53
N MET A 16 -9.52 7.98 11.58
CA MET A 16 -8.20 7.42 11.82
C MET A 16 -7.10 8.46 12.04
N GLU A 17 -7.35 9.73 11.80
CA GLU A 17 -6.46 10.79 12.28
C GLU A 17 -6.53 10.97 13.81
N CYS A 18 -7.63 10.52 14.44
CA CYS A 18 -7.87 10.72 15.87
C CYS A 18 -7.69 9.46 16.72
N LYS A 19 -7.88 8.26 16.16
CA LYS A 19 -7.87 7.00 16.92
C LYS A 19 -7.50 5.78 16.05
N PRO A 20 -6.97 4.71 16.69
CA PRO A 20 -6.69 3.45 16.01
C PRO A 20 -7.95 2.83 15.39
N LEU A 21 -7.76 2.11 14.26
CA LEU A 21 -8.86 1.43 13.54
C LEU A 21 -9.69 0.52 14.44
N ASP A 22 -9.07 -0.18 15.39
CA ASP A 22 -9.78 -1.11 16.27
C ASP A 22 -10.84 -0.41 17.15
N GLN A 23 -10.62 0.86 17.47
CA GLN A 23 -11.57 1.69 18.23
C GLN A 23 -12.65 2.34 17.35
N VAL A 24 -12.49 2.28 16.00
CA VAL A 24 -13.50 2.82 15.07
C VAL A 24 -14.62 1.80 14.88
N ARG A 25 -15.87 2.26 14.99
CA ARG A 25 -17.07 1.44 14.76
C ARG A 25 -17.68 1.76 13.40
N VAL A 26 -18.25 0.75 12.72
CA VAL A 26 -18.96 0.95 11.44
C VAL A 26 -20.07 2.00 11.54
N ALA A 27 -20.75 2.06 12.71
CA ALA A 27 -21.78 3.08 12.96
C ALA A 27 -21.22 4.51 12.91
N GLU A 28 -20.01 4.74 13.41
CA GLU A 28 -19.35 6.04 13.40
C GLU A 28 -18.93 6.43 11.99
N ILE A 29 -18.41 5.46 11.21
CA ILE A 29 -18.04 5.67 9.80
C ILE A 29 -19.28 6.07 9.00
N ALA A 30 -20.36 5.31 9.09
CA ALA A 30 -21.61 5.57 8.38
C ALA A 30 -22.20 6.94 8.76
N SER A 31 -22.20 7.27 10.05
CA SER A 31 -22.66 8.57 10.55
C SER A 31 -21.81 9.73 10.02
N ALA A 32 -20.47 9.61 10.07
CA ALA A 32 -19.56 10.64 9.58
C ALA A 32 -19.65 10.82 8.05
N ALA A 33 -19.94 9.73 7.33
CA ALA A 33 -20.16 9.76 5.88
C ALA A 33 -21.55 10.26 5.46
N GLY A 34 -22.48 10.46 6.41
CA GLY A 34 -23.86 10.83 6.13
C GLY A 34 -24.67 9.75 5.41
N VAL A 35 -24.33 8.47 5.61
CA VAL A 35 -25.00 7.33 4.96
C VAL A 35 -25.52 6.32 5.99
N SER A 36 -26.39 5.40 5.55
CA SER A 36 -26.88 4.32 6.41
C SER A 36 -25.83 3.21 6.59
N LYS A 37 -25.93 2.42 7.68
CA LYS A 37 -25.14 1.18 7.83
C LYS A 37 -25.41 0.18 6.70
N GLN A 38 -26.61 0.15 6.16
CA GLN A 38 -26.95 -0.69 5.03
C GLN A 38 -26.15 -0.28 3.79
N THR A 39 -26.00 1.02 3.55
CA THR A 39 -25.15 1.57 2.47
C THR A 39 -23.68 1.19 2.69
N PHE A 40 -23.19 1.23 3.94
CA PHE A 40 -21.85 0.74 4.26
C PHE A 40 -21.67 -0.72 3.84
N TYR A 41 -22.54 -1.61 4.32
CA TYR A 41 -22.46 -3.05 4.04
C TYR A 41 -22.75 -3.43 2.58
N HIS A 42 -23.40 -2.55 1.82
CA HIS A 42 -23.51 -2.70 0.37
C HIS A 42 -22.15 -2.58 -0.34
N HIS A 43 -21.25 -1.75 0.18
CA HIS A 43 -19.95 -1.49 -0.44
C HIS A 43 -18.78 -2.26 0.20
N PHE A 44 -18.82 -2.49 1.50
CA PHE A 44 -17.72 -3.08 2.27
C PHE A 44 -18.22 -4.11 3.26
N SER A 45 -17.54 -5.27 3.33
CA SER A 45 -17.88 -6.33 4.29
C SER A 45 -17.67 -5.90 5.73
N ASP A 46 -16.64 -5.09 5.98
CA ASP A 46 -16.23 -4.62 7.29
C ASP A 46 -15.30 -3.38 7.17
N LYS A 47 -14.88 -2.83 8.32
CA LYS A 47 -13.99 -1.67 8.38
C LYS A 47 -12.57 -1.96 7.86
N TYR A 48 -12.12 -3.22 7.89
CA TYR A 48 -10.80 -3.62 7.40
C TYR A 48 -10.77 -3.63 5.87
N HIS A 49 -11.85 -4.10 5.23
CA HIS A 49 -12.04 -3.99 3.78
C HIS A 49 -12.07 -2.52 3.32
N LEU A 50 -12.75 -1.65 4.05
CA LEU A 50 -12.73 -0.20 3.76
C LEU A 50 -11.33 0.39 3.96
N ARG A 51 -10.58 0.01 5.01
CA ARG A 51 -9.18 0.43 5.20
C ARG A 51 -8.30 0.02 4.01
N GLU A 52 -8.45 -1.22 3.50
CA GLU A 52 -7.72 -1.66 2.31
C GLU A 52 -8.05 -0.81 1.07
N TYR A 53 -9.30 -0.43 0.92
CA TYR A 53 -9.72 0.49 -0.13
C TYR A 53 -9.06 1.86 0.05
N CYS A 54 -9.08 2.44 1.26
CA CYS A 54 -8.41 3.71 1.55
C CYS A 54 -6.91 3.64 1.27
N PHE A 55 -6.25 2.55 1.67
CA PHE A 55 -4.82 2.37 1.41
C PHE A 55 -4.53 2.35 -0.10
N ARG A 56 -5.28 1.57 -0.86
CA ARG A 56 -5.12 1.54 -2.32
C ARG A 56 -5.37 2.90 -2.97
N ASP A 57 -6.42 3.60 -2.56
CA ASP A 57 -6.74 4.93 -3.09
C ASP A 57 -5.63 5.96 -2.81
N MET A 58 -5.02 5.91 -1.63
CA MET A 58 -3.94 6.83 -1.23
C MET A 58 -2.59 6.54 -1.91
N PHE A 59 -2.28 5.27 -2.15
CA PHE A 59 -0.94 4.83 -2.53
C PHE A 59 -0.86 4.14 -3.89
N ALA A 60 -1.95 4.08 -4.68
CA ALA A 60 -1.97 3.39 -5.96
C ALA A 60 -1.09 4.06 -7.03
N ALA A 61 -1.11 5.40 -7.09
CA ALA A 61 -0.51 6.15 -8.19
C ALA A 61 0.98 5.85 -8.44
N PRO A 62 1.87 5.80 -7.43
CA PRO A 62 3.26 5.41 -7.64
C PRO A 62 3.40 3.99 -8.19
N PHE A 63 2.62 3.04 -7.67
CA PHE A 63 2.70 1.63 -8.10
C PHE A 63 2.18 1.41 -9.52
N GLU A 64 1.12 2.12 -9.91
CA GLU A 64 0.59 2.06 -11.29
C GLU A 64 1.58 2.58 -12.31
N ARG A 65 2.34 3.64 -11.99
CA ARG A 65 3.38 4.19 -12.86
C ARG A 65 4.67 3.38 -12.87
N MET A 66 5.05 2.78 -11.75
CA MET A 66 6.25 1.98 -11.58
C MET A 66 6.35 0.83 -12.59
N GLY A 67 5.20 0.26 -12.98
CA GLY A 67 5.18 -0.84 -13.94
C GLY A 67 5.56 -0.46 -15.37
N THR A 68 5.27 0.79 -15.79
CA THR A 68 5.28 1.15 -17.22
C THR A 68 5.81 2.54 -17.54
N LEU A 69 5.61 3.53 -16.68
CA LEU A 69 5.77 4.96 -17.03
C LEU A 69 6.93 5.66 -16.32
N ALA A 70 7.44 5.14 -15.21
CA ALA A 70 8.47 5.80 -14.43
C ALA A 70 9.46 4.78 -13.82
N PRO A 71 10.71 5.23 -13.50
CA PRO A 71 11.70 4.40 -12.84
C PRO A 71 11.22 3.93 -11.45
N PHE A 72 11.75 2.75 -11.04
CA PHE A 72 11.46 2.20 -9.71
C PHE A 72 11.76 3.20 -8.58
N ASP A 73 12.97 3.77 -8.61
CA ASP A 73 13.45 4.66 -7.54
C ASP A 73 12.53 5.87 -7.36
N GLU A 74 12.14 6.52 -8.45
CA GLU A 74 11.25 7.69 -8.44
C GLU A 74 9.88 7.34 -7.83
N CYS A 75 9.27 6.26 -8.30
CA CYS A 75 7.96 5.82 -7.81
C CYS A 75 8.02 5.37 -6.35
N TYR A 76 9.12 4.71 -5.96
CA TYR A 76 9.26 4.25 -4.58
C TYR A 76 9.50 5.41 -3.61
N ILE A 77 10.33 6.40 -3.99
CA ILE A 77 10.52 7.66 -3.23
C ILE A 77 9.17 8.37 -3.06
N GLU A 78 8.39 8.52 -4.13
CA GLU A 78 7.06 9.14 -4.04
C GLU A 78 6.14 8.37 -3.08
N PHE A 79 6.16 7.04 -3.13
CA PHE A 79 5.41 6.22 -2.18
C PHE A 79 5.85 6.47 -0.72
N LEU A 80 7.15 6.57 -0.43
CA LEU A 80 7.66 6.87 0.91
C LEU A 80 7.25 8.28 1.36
N GLN A 81 7.29 9.27 0.47
CA GLN A 81 6.80 10.63 0.74
C GLN A 81 5.30 10.65 1.10
N LEU A 82 4.49 9.87 0.39
CA LEU A 82 3.08 9.68 0.77
C LEU A 82 2.94 9.02 2.14
N CYS A 83 3.83 8.07 2.49
CA CYS A 83 3.86 7.47 3.83
C CYS A 83 4.14 8.52 4.92
N HIS A 84 5.07 9.45 4.71
CA HIS A 84 5.32 10.57 5.62
C HIS A 84 4.09 11.46 5.78
N GLN A 85 3.45 11.84 4.66
CA GLN A 85 2.24 12.69 4.68
C GLN A 85 1.07 12.02 5.40
N ARG A 86 1.00 10.68 5.39
CA ARG A 86 -0.08 9.87 5.96
C ARG A 86 0.35 9.09 7.21
N LYS A 87 1.39 9.55 7.91
CA LYS A 87 1.99 8.85 9.05
C LYS A 87 0.96 8.47 10.12
N THR A 88 0.06 9.38 10.48
CA THR A 88 -0.97 9.12 11.49
C THR A 88 -1.94 8.04 11.05
N PHE A 89 -2.45 8.12 9.81
CA PHE A 89 -3.30 7.08 9.22
C PHE A 89 -2.61 5.72 9.26
N LEU A 90 -1.36 5.63 8.76
CA LEU A 90 -0.60 4.37 8.71
C LEU A 90 -0.36 3.81 10.11
N ARG A 91 0.06 4.65 11.07
CA ARG A 91 0.25 4.22 12.46
C ARG A 91 -1.03 3.61 13.03
N ASN A 92 -2.17 4.28 12.85
CA ASN A 92 -3.45 3.81 13.35
C ASN A 92 -4.04 2.62 12.56
N ALA A 93 -3.61 2.43 11.31
CA ALA A 93 -3.93 1.26 10.51
C ALA A 93 -3.09 0.03 10.90
N PHE A 94 -1.80 0.23 11.23
CA PHE A 94 -0.88 -0.85 11.59
C PHE A 94 -1.00 -1.33 13.04
N THR A 95 -1.59 -0.56 13.95
CA THR A 95 -1.83 -0.99 15.34
C THR A 95 -3.01 -1.93 15.49
N SER A 96 -3.76 -2.20 14.43
CA SER A 96 -4.87 -3.15 14.47
C SER A 96 -4.38 -4.60 14.57
N GLN A 97 -5.17 -5.46 15.19
CA GLN A 97 -4.86 -6.90 15.30
C GLN A 97 -4.72 -7.58 13.91
N ASP A 98 -5.23 -6.93 12.85
CA ASP A 98 -5.09 -7.37 11.46
C ASP A 98 -3.89 -6.74 10.73
N VAL A 99 -2.76 -6.61 11.43
CA VAL A 99 -1.50 -6.05 10.91
C VAL A 99 -1.08 -6.72 9.59
N ASN A 100 -1.30 -8.03 9.48
CA ASN A 100 -0.93 -8.79 8.30
C ASN A 100 -1.73 -8.43 7.04
N SER A 101 -2.92 -7.85 7.15
CA SER A 101 -3.72 -7.51 5.97
C SER A 101 -3.16 -6.32 5.22
N LEU A 102 -2.72 -5.26 5.92
CA LEU A 102 -2.14 -4.10 5.26
C LEU A 102 -0.77 -4.41 4.64
N TYR A 103 0.05 -5.23 5.32
CA TYR A 103 1.27 -5.79 4.73
C TYR A 103 0.97 -6.58 3.45
N ARG A 104 -0.08 -7.43 3.46
CA ARG A 104 -0.50 -8.19 2.25
C ARG A 104 -0.98 -7.28 1.13
N VAL A 105 -1.68 -6.18 1.45
CA VAL A 105 -2.11 -5.19 0.43
C VAL A 105 -0.90 -4.54 -0.22
N MET A 106 0.07 -4.08 0.58
CA MET A 106 1.31 -3.47 0.09
C MET A 106 2.13 -4.47 -0.73
N HIS A 107 2.33 -5.70 -0.21
CA HIS A 107 3.01 -6.76 -0.95
C HIS A 107 2.35 -7.02 -2.30
N ARG A 108 1.01 -7.12 -2.35
CA ARG A 108 0.27 -7.35 -3.59
C ARG A 108 0.47 -6.20 -4.58
N ALA A 109 0.35 -4.95 -4.13
CA ALA A 109 0.55 -3.77 -4.99
C ALA A 109 1.96 -3.75 -5.61
N LEU A 110 3.00 -4.01 -4.81
CA LEU A 110 4.38 -4.13 -5.28
C LEU A 110 4.55 -5.29 -6.27
N ARG A 111 3.99 -6.46 -5.95
CA ARG A 111 4.08 -7.64 -6.81
C ARG A 111 3.43 -7.39 -8.18
N ASP A 112 2.28 -6.72 -8.19
CA ASP A 112 1.56 -6.39 -9.43
C ASP A 112 2.34 -5.36 -10.27
N ALA A 113 2.90 -4.32 -9.63
CA ALA A 113 3.74 -3.32 -10.30
C ALA A 113 5.01 -3.94 -10.91
N PHE A 114 5.73 -4.77 -10.15
CA PHE A 114 6.92 -5.48 -10.65
C PHE A 114 6.55 -6.47 -11.76
N GLY A 115 5.46 -7.22 -11.59
CA GLY A 115 4.97 -8.18 -12.58
C GLY A 115 4.55 -7.50 -13.89
N ALA A 116 3.94 -6.33 -13.85
CA ALA A 116 3.62 -5.55 -15.03
C ALA A 116 4.89 -5.19 -15.82
N ARG A 117 5.93 -4.67 -15.13
CA ARG A 117 7.20 -4.29 -15.75
C ARG A 117 7.93 -5.46 -16.37
N VAL A 118 7.98 -6.60 -15.68
CA VAL A 118 8.66 -7.80 -16.18
C VAL A 118 7.95 -8.38 -17.39
N ARG A 119 6.63 -8.41 -17.42
CA ARG A 119 5.83 -8.91 -18.57
C ARG A 119 6.07 -8.09 -19.83
N VAL A 120 6.25 -6.80 -19.72
CA VAL A 120 6.52 -5.92 -20.87
C VAL A 120 7.87 -6.24 -21.54
N ARG A 121 8.85 -6.71 -20.77
CA ARG A 121 10.21 -6.96 -21.27
C ARG A 121 10.51 -8.42 -21.65
N GLY A 122 9.59 -9.34 -21.41
CA GLY A 122 9.58 -10.76 -21.81
C GLY A 122 10.83 -11.58 -21.47
N VAL A 123 10.62 -12.83 -21.00
CA VAL A 123 11.56 -13.96 -20.88
C VAL A 123 12.04 -14.30 -19.47
N LEU A 124 11.14 -14.84 -18.66
CA LEU A 124 11.51 -15.79 -17.62
C LEU A 124 10.45 -16.90 -17.61
N ASP A 125 10.85 -18.11 -17.18
CA ASP A 125 9.90 -19.15 -16.83
C ASP A 125 8.90 -18.59 -15.80
N GLU A 126 7.61 -18.90 -15.98
CA GLU A 126 6.55 -18.35 -15.13
C GLU A 126 6.73 -18.71 -13.65
N GLY A 127 7.31 -19.88 -13.36
CA GLY A 127 7.57 -20.34 -11.99
C GLY A 127 8.72 -19.58 -11.32
N GLU A 128 9.84 -19.43 -12.01
CA GLU A 128 11.00 -18.67 -11.51
C GLU A 128 10.64 -17.20 -11.33
N MET A 129 9.89 -16.64 -12.30
CA MET A 129 9.39 -15.29 -12.22
C MET A 129 8.49 -15.08 -11.02
N GLY A 130 7.53 -15.97 -10.80
CA GLY A 130 6.61 -15.90 -9.67
C GLY A 130 7.34 -15.87 -8.34
N PHE A 131 8.37 -16.71 -8.17
CA PHE A 131 9.19 -16.75 -6.98
C PHE A 131 9.98 -15.45 -6.76
N CYS A 132 10.66 -14.95 -7.80
CA CYS A 132 11.44 -13.71 -7.73
C CYS A 132 10.56 -12.50 -7.38
N LEU A 133 9.40 -12.39 -8.02
CA LEU A 133 8.42 -11.33 -7.75
C LEU A 133 7.92 -11.38 -6.31
N ASP A 134 7.59 -12.57 -5.82
CA ASP A 134 7.14 -12.78 -4.44
C ASP A 134 8.23 -12.44 -3.44
N PHE A 135 9.45 -12.91 -3.65
CA PHE A 135 10.59 -12.67 -2.76
C PHE A 135 10.88 -11.17 -2.67
N PHE A 136 11.02 -10.50 -3.83
CA PHE A 136 11.39 -9.10 -3.85
C PHE A 136 10.27 -8.19 -3.31
N SER A 137 9.03 -8.41 -3.71
CA SER A 137 7.90 -7.61 -3.21
C SER A 137 7.63 -7.81 -1.71
N LYS A 138 7.85 -9.02 -1.17
CA LYS A 138 7.80 -9.27 0.28
C LYS A 138 8.95 -8.58 1.00
N GLY A 139 10.16 -8.62 0.44
CA GLY A 139 11.31 -7.90 0.96
C GLY A 139 11.06 -6.39 1.04
N CYS A 140 10.63 -5.78 -0.06
CA CYS A 140 10.27 -4.35 -0.10
C CYS A 140 9.20 -4.00 0.93
N ALA A 141 8.10 -4.76 0.99
CA ALA A 141 7.04 -4.52 1.95
C ALA A 141 7.52 -4.66 3.40
N GLY A 142 8.39 -5.65 3.67
CA GLY A 142 9.01 -5.87 4.98
C GLY A 142 9.95 -4.74 5.40
N CYS A 143 10.83 -4.29 4.49
CA CYS A 143 11.74 -3.17 4.73
C CYS A 143 10.98 -1.86 4.97
N THR A 144 9.95 -1.59 4.16
CA THR A 144 9.11 -0.39 4.36
C THR A 144 8.39 -0.45 5.70
N ARG A 145 7.87 -1.60 6.08
CA ARG A 145 7.23 -1.77 7.39
C ARG A 145 8.24 -1.56 8.52
N HIS A 146 9.42 -2.16 8.43
CA HIS A 146 10.46 -1.99 9.43
C HIS A 146 10.87 -0.53 9.56
N TRP A 147 11.15 0.14 8.45
CA TRP A 147 11.46 1.58 8.42
C TRP A 147 10.36 2.43 9.09
N PHE A 148 9.09 2.12 8.81
CA PHE A 148 7.96 2.80 9.44
C PHE A 148 7.93 2.58 10.96
N ASP A 149 8.16 1.34 11.42
CA ASP A 149 8.15 0.97 12.84
C ASP A 149 9.32 1.60 13.61
N GLN A 150 10.47 1.84 12.94
CA GLN A 150 11.62 2.55 13.50
C GLN A 150 11.45 4.07 13.49
N GLY A 151 10.32 4.60 13.08
CA GLY A 151 10.05 6.04 13.11
C GLY A 151 10.38 6.78 11.82
N MET A 152 10.71 6.06 10.74
CA MET A 152 11.16 6.59 9.43
C MET A 152 12.55 7.22 9.49
N ASP A 153 13.52 6.51 10.08
CA ASP A 153 14.85 7.03 10.43
C ASP A 153 15.80 7.20 9.23
N PHE A 154 15.55 6.48 8.11
CA PHE A 154 16.32 6.64 6.88
C PHE A 154 15.70 7.72 6.00
N GLU A 155 16.57 8.47 5.33
CA GLU A 155 16.16 9.32 4.20
C GLU A 155 15.57 8.45 3.08
N ASP A 156 14.51 8.93 2.42
CA ASP A 156 13.78 8.15 1.40
C ASP A 156 14.70 7.61 0.31
N ALA A 157 15.61 8.45 -0.20
CA ALA A 157 16.56 8.06 -1.24
C ALA A 157 17.59 7.01 -0.76
N GLU A 158 18.00 7.07 0.51
CA GLU A 158 18.89 6.09 1.11
C GLU A 158 18.21 4.73 1.22
N LEU A 159 16.97 4.69 1.76
CA LEU A 159 16.21 3.46 1.86
C LEU A 159 15.99 2.81 0.49
N VAL A 160 15.62 3.60 -0.53
CA VAL A 160 15.43 3.11 -1.89
C VAL A 160 16.73 2.58 -2.48
N GLY A 161 17.86 3.26 -2.24
CA GLY A 161 19.18 2.79 -2.65
C GLY A 161 19.56 1.46 -2.03
N LEU A 162 19.27 1.23 -0.74
CA LEU A 162 19.49 -0.04 -0.05
C LEU A 162 18.59 -1.16 -0.63
N ILE A 163 17.32 -0.87 -0.85
CA ILE A 163 16.38 -1.82 -1.47
C ILE A 163 16.86 -2.21 -2.87
N ARG A 164 17.32 -1.23 -3.66
CA ARG A 164 17.83 -1.46 -5.02
C ARG A 164 19.05 -2.39 -5.04
N GLN A 165 19.96 -2.27 -4.07
CA GLN A 165 21.11 -3.16 -3.94
C GLN A 165 20.71 -4.63 -3.67
N CYS A 166 19.52 -4.85 -3.13
CA CYS A 166 18.97 -6.18 -2.87
C CYS A 166 18.28 -6.80 -4.11
N ILE A 167 18.16 -6.09 -5.23
CA ILE A 167 17.57 -6.63 -6.46
C ILE A 167 18.50 -7.71 -7.02
N PRO A 168 18.03 -8.96 -7.20
CA PRO A 168 18.85 -10.02 -7.77
C PRO A 168 19.36 -9.63 -9.17
N VAL A 169 20.63 -9.93 -9.46
CA VAL A 169 21.27 -9.59 -10.74
C VAL A 169 20.45 -10.08 -11.95
N GLY A 170 19.85 -11.27 -11.85
CA GLY A 170 19.00 -11.83 -12.91
C GLY A 170 17.74 -11.05 -13.21
N VAL A 171 17.27 -10.24 -12.28
CA VAL A 171 16.06 -9.41 -12.43
C VAL A 171 16.36 -7.91 -12.46
N ALA A 172 17.58 -7.47 -12.12
CA ALA A 172 17.96 -6.05 -12.08
C ALA A 172 17.68 -5.32 -13.40
N ARG A 173 17.97 -5.97 -14.54
CA ARG A 173 17.70 -5.46 -15.90
C ARG A 173 16.24 -5.08 -16.17
N TYR A 174 15.30 -5.57 -15.35
CA TYR A 174 13.89 -5.25 -15.48
C TYR A 174 13.48 -4.00 -14.69
N PHE A 175 14.38 -3.50 -13.82
CA PHE A 175 14.17 -2.32 -13.00
C PHE A 175 14.93 -1.08 -13.53
N GLU A 176 15.78 -1.27 -14.52
CA GLU A 176 16.41 -0.21 -15.32
C GLU A 176 15.44 0.26 -16.43
#